data_bae4bff277a2e5fa597de3333d904e9a
#
_entry.id   bae4bff277a2e5fa597de3333d904e9a
#
_cell.length_a   1.000
_cell.length_b   1.000
_cell.length_c   1.000
_cell.angle_alpha   90.00
_cell.angle_beta   90.00
_cell.angle_gamma   90.00
#
_symmetry.space_group_name_H-M   'P 1'
#
loop_
_entity.id
_entity.type
_entity.pdbx_description
1 polymer ?
#
loop_
_entity_poly.entity_id
_entity_poly.type
_entity_poly.pdbx_seq_one_letter_code
_entity_poly.pdbx_strand_id
1 'polypeptide(L)'
;MRRRPIFVVFSVLSLFTFAAAFPTGVRLCRRDKRFVLSKTRWPTTALTWQFRDPFGMFKNETKKAAARDVMAKALQTWELDSERTLRFSESNAAKVDLEILFAKFHHNDLEDFDGEGGIVAHSAYPTDGIVHFDGSEHWSTDGREGLDLRYVALHEIGHALGLRHSSHPKAIMNPYYRDQLTEGFRLSKDDIHGIKELYENADY
;
A
#
# COMPACT_ATOMS: atom_id res chain seq x y z
N MET A 1 -25.63 6.85 -18.55
CA MET A 1 -24.41 7.65 -18.42
C MET A 1 -23.24 6.65 -18.33
N ARG A 2 -22.32 6.64 -19.29
CA ARG A 2 -21.12 5.77 -19.24
C ARG A 2 -20.17 6.38 -18.23
N ARG A 3 -19.90 5.68 -17.11
CA ARG A 3 -18.85 6.07 -16.16
C ARG A 3 -17.53 5.99 -16.91
N ARG A 4 -16.77 7.09 -16.95
CA ARG A 4 -15.41 7.09 -17.47
C ARG A 4 -14.56 6.22 -16.52
N PRO A 5 -13.65 5.37 -17.03
CA PRO A 5 -12.74 4.65 -16.17
C PRO A 5 -11.87 5.66 -15.40
N ILE A 6 -11.93 5.60 -14.07
CA ILE A 6 -11.02 6.36 -13.21
C ILE A 6 -9.69 5.61 -13.27
N PHE A 7 -8.68 6.21 -13.88
CA PHE A 7 -7.31 5.71 -13.82
C PHE A 7 -6.72 6.19 -12.49
N VAL A 8 -6.71 5.32 -11.50
CA VAL A 8 -6.00 5.56 -10.25
C VAL A 8 -4.53 5.27 -10.49
N VAL A 9 -3.69 6.29 -10.37
CA VAL A 9 -2.24 6.14 -10.48
C VAL A 9 -1.69 6.00 -9.06
N PHE A 10 -1.08 4.86 -8.79
CA PHE A 10 -0.30 4.64 -7.58
C PHE A 10 1.15 5.01 -7.87
N SER A 11 1.69 5.94 -7.13
CA SER A 11 3.09 6.32 -7.24
C SER A 11 3.91 5.72 -6.10
N VAL A 12 5.12 5.34 -6.42
CA VAL A 12 6.08 4.78 -5.46
C VAL A 12 7.37 5.57 -5.58
N LEU A 13 7.76 6.26 -4.53
CA LEU A 13 9.02 6.96 -4.44
C LEU A 13 10.21 6.00 -4.63
N SER A 14 10.81 5.98 -5.81
CA SER A 14 12.04 5.24 -6.09
C SER A 14 13.03 6.06 -6.91
N LEU A 15 14.22 6.27 -6.36
CA LEU A 15 15.39 6.79 -7.09
C LEU A 15 15.89 5.72 -8.07
N PHE A 16 15.70 5.92 -9.38
CA PHE A 16 16.22 5.03 -10.42
C PHE A 16 17.56 5.49 -10.94
N THR A 17 18.56 4.60 -10.88
CA THR A 17 19.70 4.60 -11.79
C THR A 17 19.53 3.47 -12.81
N PHE A 18 19.49 3.81 -14.09
CA PHE A 18 19.39 2.87 -15.21
C PHE A 18 20.74 2.22 -15.51
N ALA A 19 20.79 0.90 -15.62
CA ALA A 19 21.82 0.19 -16.38
C ALA A 19 21.20 -1.06 -17.02
N ALA A 20 21.21 -1.12 -18.34
CA ALA A 20 20.76 -2.25 -19.14
C ALA A 20 21.90 -3.22 -19.40
N ALA A 21 21.64 -4.53 -19.26
CA ALA A 21 22.39 -5.58 -19.97
C ALA A 21 21.54 -6.85 -20.04
N PHE A 22 21.27 -7.34 -21.24
CA PHE A 22 20.67 -8.66 -21.50
C PHE A 22 21.74 -9.73 -21.62
N PRO A 23 21.50 -10.95 -21.13
CA PRO A 23 22.03 -12.14 -21.78
C PRO A 23 20.94 -13.15 -22.15
N THR A 24 21.06 -13.68 -23.35
CA THR A 24 20.32 -14.81 -23.91
C THR A 24 20.71 -16.13 -23.23
N GLY A 25 19.72 -16.95 -22.85
CA GLY A 25 19.98 -18.33 -22.36
C GLY A 25 18.73 -19.05 -21.82
N VAL A 26 18.29 -20.06 -22.54
CA VAL A 26 17.48 -21.26 -22.18
C VAL A 26 16.39 -21.09 -21.09
N ARG A 27 15.13 -21.12 -21.54
CA ARG A 27 13.94 -21.22 -20.67
C ARG A 27 13.78 -22.65 -20.13
N LEU A 28 14.20 -22.85 -18.89
CA LEU A 28 13.55 -23.83 -18.03
C LEU A 28 12.22 -23.21 -17.56
N CYS A 29 11.14 -23.99 -17.57
CA CYS A 29 9.79 -23.56 -17.17
C CYS A 29 9.80 -23.25 -15.66
N ARG A 30 10.28 -22.05 -15.32
CA ARG A 30 10.15 -21.46 -14.00
C ARG A 30 8.73 -20.88 -13.97
N ARG A 31 7.91 -21.32 -13.04
CA ARG A 31 6.65 -20.63 -12.71
C ARG A 31 7.04 -19.18 -12.44
N ASP A 32 6.71 -18.29 -13.39
CA ASP A 32 7.07 -16.88 -13.26
C ASP A 32 6.43 -16.35 -11.98
N LYS A 33 7.28 -15.95 -11.03
CA LYS A 33 6.86 -15.18 -9.86
C LYS A 33 6.24 -13.90 -10.42
N ARG A 34 4.97 -13.62 -10.11
CA ARG A 34 4.25 -12.46 -10.64
C ARG A 34 4.39 -11.26 -9.72
N PHE A 35 4.65 -11.50 -8.43
CA PHE A 35 5.01 -10.46 -7.49
C PHE A 35 6.44 -9.97 -7.71
N VAL A 36 6.67 -8.70 -7.43
CA VAL A 36 7.99 -8.07 -7.49
C VAL A 36 8.30 -7.53 -6.11
N LEU A 37 9.52 -7.77 -5.62
CA LEU A 37 9.99 -7.33 -4.32
C LEU A 37 10.81 -6.05 -4.45
N SER A 38 10.77 -5.19 -3.43
CA SER A 38 11.72 -4.09 -3.29
C SER A 38 13.11 -4.66 -2.97
N LYS A 39 14.13 -3.81 -3.07
CA LYS A 39 15.48 -4.16 -2.63
C LYS A 39 15.65 -4.01 -1.12
N THR A 40 14.69 -3.38 -0.46
CA THR A 40 14.68 -3.07 0.97
C THR A 40 13.54 -3.77 1.66
N ARG A 41 13.74 -4.13 2.91
CA ARG A 41 12.73 -4.70 3.81
C ARG A 41 12.94 -4.15 5.22
N TRP A 42 11.94 -4.31 6.05
CA TRP A 42 12.08 -4.01 7.48
C TRP A 42 13.05 -4.99 8.14
N PRO A 43 13.91 -4.51 9.04
CA PRO A 43 14.85 -5.38 9.77
C PRO A 43 14.16 -6.23 10.84
N THR A 44 12.91 -5.93 11.17
CA THR A 44 12.06 -6.65 12.12
C THR A 44 10.72 -6.98 11.50
N THR A 45 10.08 -8.02 11.99
CA THR A 45 8.72 -8.41 11.59
C THR A 45 7.63 -7.88 12.52
N ALA A 46 8.00 -7.22 13.62
CA ALA A 46 7.09 -6.54 14.53
C ALA A 46 7.19 -5.04 14.30
N LEU A 47 6.18 -4.47 13.65
CA LEU A 47 6.15 -3.07 13.21
C LEU A 47 5.15 -2.25 14.01
N THR A 48 5.55 -1.03 14.33
CA THR A 48 4.67 -0.02 14.94
C THR A 48 4.05 0.86 13.88
N TRP A 49 2.80 1.28 14.08
CA TRP A 49 2.12 2.18 13.16
C TRP A 49 1.34 3.26 13.88
N GLN A 50 1.07 4.35 13.19
CA GLN A 50 0.23 5.43 13.68
C GLN A 50 -0.56 6.07 12.55
N PHE A 51 -1.85 6.34 12.81
CA PHE A 51 -2.66 7.21 11.97
C PHE A 51 -2.65 8.62 12.53
N ARG A 52 -2.19 9.59 11.72
CA ARG A 52 -2.06 11.00 12.11
C ARG A 52 -2.92 11.89 11.21
N ASP A 53 -3.32 13.03 11.76
CA ASP A 53 -4.02 14.08 11.01
C ASP A 53 -3.37 15.46 11.27
N PRO A 54 -2.09 15.65 10.86
CA PRO A 54 -1.35 16.87 11.13
C PRO A 54 -1.90 18.07 10.38
N PHE A 55 -2.65 17.84 9.30
CA PHE A 55 -3.22 18.87 8.45
C PHE A 55 -4.69 19.18 8.75
N GLY A 56 -5.28 18.54 9.77
CA GLY A 56 -6.68 18.75 10.16
C GLY A 56 -7.67 18.41 9.05
N MET A 57 -7.41 17.34 8.29
CA MET A 57 -8.22 16.93 7.16
C MET A 57 -9.62 16.45 7.59
N PHE A 58 -9.71 15.90 8.80
CA PHE A 58 -10.95 15.37 9.35
C PHE A 58 -11.60 16.37 10.31
N LYS A 59 -12.62 17.09 9.84
CA LYS A 59 -13.44 17.97 10.69
C LYS A 59 -14.43 17.20 11.57
N ASN A 60 -14.64 15.92 11.31
CA ASN A 60 -15.58 15.04 12.00
C ASN A 60 -14.84 13.85 12.58
N GLU A 61 -14.83 13.74 13.91
CA GLU A 61 -14.11 12.67 14.63
C GLU A 61 -14.64 11.26 14.27
N THR A 62 -15.94 11.13 13.95
CA THR A 62 -16.50 9.84 13.49
C THR A 62 -15.87 9.42 12.15
N LYS A 63 -15.70 10.35 11.21
CA LYS A 63 -15.05 10.07 9.93
C LYS A 63 -13.56 9.76 10.11
N LYS A 64 -12.89 10.48 11.00
CA LYS A 64 -11.49 10.22 11.36
C LYS A 64 -11.32 8.82 11.95
N ALA A 65 -12.17 8.46 12.91
CA ALA A 65 -12.17 7.14 13.50
C ALA A 65 -12.46 6.04 12.46
N ALA A 66 -13.40 6.26 11.54
CA ALA A 66 -13.70 5.31 10.47
C ALA A 66 -12.50 5.12 9.52
N ALA A 67 -11.80 6.19 9.15
CA ALA A 67 -10.57 6.10 8.35
C ALA A 67 -9.47 5.33 9.09
N ARG A 68 -9.22 5.65 10.36
CA ARG A 68 -8.27 4.91 11.21
C ARG A 68 -8.61 3.43 11.29
N ASP A 69 -9.89 3.09 11.46
CA ASP A 69 -10.33 1.69 11.51
C ASP A 69 -10.10 0.95 10.19
N VAL A 70 -10.19 1.63 9.06
CA VAL A 70 -9.81 1.06 7.76
C VAL A 70 -8.33 0.71 7.74
N MET A 71 -7.44 1.59 8.23
CA MET A 71 -5.99 1.34 8.29
C MET A 71 -5.67 0.15 9.21
N ALA A 72 -6.28 0.13 10.40
CA ALA A 72 -6.12 -0.98 11.34
C ALA A 72 -6.55 -2.33 10.74
N LYS A 73 -7.68 -2.36 10.01
CA LYS A 73 -8.17 -3.56 9.32
C LYS A 73 -7.28 -3.97 8.15
N ALA A 74 -6.73 -3.02 7.41
CA ALA A 74 -5.80 -3.32 6.32
C ALA A 74 -4.52 -3.97 6.85
N LEU A 75 -3.92 -3.42 7.91
CA LEU A 75 -2.76 -4.01 8.59
C LEU A 75 -3.09 -5.40 9.17
N GLN A 76 -4.25 -5.55 9.80
CA GLN A 76 -4.71 -6.84 10.30
C GLN A 76 -4.88 -7.88 9.18
N THR A 77 -5.35 -7.46 8.00
CA THR A 77 -5.49 -8.34 6.84
C THR A 77 -4.11 -8.84 6.38
N TRP A 78 -3.12 -7.94 6.27
CA TRP A 78 -1.74 -8.33 5.97
C TRP A 78 -1.17 -9.29 7.04
N GLU A 79 -1.41 -9.04 8.32
CA GLU A 79 -0.96 -9.92 9.41
C GLU A 79 -1.59 -11.30 9.32
N LEU A 80 -2.91 -11.38 9.23
CA LEU A 80 -3.63 -12.66 9.29
C LEU A 80 -3.44 -13.50 8.03
N ASP A 81 -3.51 -12.87 6.85
CA ASP A 81 -3.43 -13.58 5.57
C ASP A 81 -2.00 -14.05 5.26
N SER A 82 -0.97 -13.37 5.80
CA SER A 82 0.42 -13.84 5.74
C SER A 82 0.79 -14.82 6.86
N GLU A 83 -0.22 -15.36 7.58
CA GLU A 83 -0.01 -16.31 8.69
C GLU A 83 0.87 -15.73 9.81
N ARG A 84 0.75 -14.41 10.03
CA ARG A 84 1.50 -13.64 11.04
C ARG A 84 3.01 -13.59 10.80
N THR A 85 3.43 -13.67 9.54
CA THR A 85 4.80 -13.35 9.13
C THR A 85 5.20 -11.96 9.59
N LEU A 86 4.26 -11.00 9.53
CA LEU A 86 4.38 -9.66 10.10
C LEU A 86 3.37 -9.46 11.23
N ARG A 87 3.70 -8.59 12.16
CA ARG A 87 2.82 -8.19 13.27
C ARG A 87 2.80 -6.68 13.38
N PHE A 88 1.64 -6.11 13.69
CA PHE A 88 1.45 -4.68 13.76
C PHE A 88 0.88 -4.26 15.10
N SER A 89 1.45 -3.21 15.69
CA SER A 89 0.94 -2.58 16.90
C SER A 89 0.83 -1.09 16.72
N GLU A 90 -0.33 -0.54 17.09
CA GLU A 90 -0.50 0.91 17.09
C GLU A 90 0.29 1.54 18.22
N SER A 91 0.92 2.69 17.94
CA SER A 91 1.77 3.39 18.90
C SER A 91 1.55 4.89 18.79
N ASN A 92 1.61 5.57 19.95
CA ASN A 92 1.61 7.04 20.03
C ASN A 92 3.02 7.61 20.17
N ALA A 93 4.06 6.82 19.87
CA ALA A 93 5.44 7.29 19.91
C ALA A 93 5.67 8.40 18.86
N ALA A 94 6.66 9.26 19.11
CA ALA A 94 7.01 10.32 18.18
C ALA A 94 7.50 9.77 16.84
N LYS A 95 8.15 8.60 16.84
CA LYS A 95 8.57 7.87 15.64
C LYS A 95 7.98 6.46 15.68
N VAL A 96 7.38 6.07 14.59
CA VAL A 96 6.83 4.73 14.32
C VAL A 96 7.42 4.19 13.03
N ASP A 97 7.24 2.91 12.76
CA ASP A 97 7.70 2.29 11.52
C ASP A 97 6.81 2.69 10.34
N LEU A 98 5.49 2.71 10.51
CA LEU A 98 4.54 3.11 9.48
C LEU A 98 3.78 4.37 9.92
N GLU A 99 4.00 5.49 9.23
CA GLU A 99 3.25 6.72 9.45
C GLU A 99 2.19 6.89 8.36
N ILE A 100 0.92 6.88 8.78
CA ILE A 100 -0.23 6.91 7.88
C ILE A 100 -0.97 8.23 8.08
N LEU A 101 -1.16 9.00 7.00
CA LEU A 101 -1.85 10.29 7.08
C LEU A 101 -2.57 10.67 5.79
N PHE A 102 -3.43 11.69 5.90
CA PHE A 102 -4.04 12.36 4.77
C PHE A 102 -3.45 13.75 4.61
N ALA A 103 -3.11 14.11 3.37
CA ALA A 103 -2.54 15.41 3.02
C ALA A 103 -3.19 15.95 1.74
N LYS A 104 -2.90 17.21 1.39
CA LYS A 104 -3.28 17.83 0.13
C LYS A 104 -2.09 18.57 -0.43
N PHE A 105 -1.95 18.56 -1.77
CA PHE A 105 -0.90 19.30 -2.46
C PHE A 105 0.48 19.08 -1.82
N HIS A 106 1.26 20.14 -1.65
CA HIS A 106 2.58 20.05 -1.02
C HIS A 106 2.47 19.71 0.47
N HIS A 107 3.14 18.65 0.92
CA HIS A 107 3.07 18.15 2.30
C HIS A 107 4.42 17.62 2.84
N ASN A 108 5.52 18.24 2.39
CA ASN A 108 6.89 18.01 2.86
C ASN A 108 7.52 16.65 2.51
N ASP A 109 7.02 15.99 1.49
CA ASP A 109 7.71 14.88 0.84
C ASP A 109 8.08 15.23 -0.62
N LEU A 110 8.53 14.23 -1.39
CA LEU A 110 9.03 14.46 -2.76
C LEU A 110 7.93 14.39 -3.83
N GLU A 111 6.69 14.10 -3.44
CA GLU A 111 5.62 13.84 -4.39
C GLU A 111 4.33 14.52 -3.95
N ASP A 112 4.07 15.69 -4.53
CA ASP A 112 2.88 16.48 -4.24
C ASP A 112 1.62 15.79 -4.76
N PHE A 113 0.50 15.95 -4.05
CA PHE A 113 -0.81 15.57 -4.57
C PHE A 113 -1.35 16.62 -5.54
N ASP A 114 -2.11 16.17 -6.53
CA ASP A 114 -2.61 17.00 -7.63
C ASP A 114 -4.10 17.38 -7.48
N GLY A 115 -4.74 16.98 -6.39
CA GLY A 115 -6.14 17.23 -6.10
C GLY A 115 -7.05 16.10 -6.55
N GLU A 116 -8.35 16.33 -6.69
CA GLU A 116 -9.31 15.28 -7.03
C GLU A 116 -8.99 14.63 -8.39
N GLY A 117 -8.80 13.30 -8.37
CA GLY A 117 -8.33 12.51 -9.50
C GLY A 117 -6.79 12.46 -9.59
N GLY A 118 -6.24 11.68 -10.53
CA GLY A 118 -4.79 11.55 -10.70
C GLY A 118 -4.13 10.67 -9.63
N ILE A 119 -3.19 11.22 -8.86
CA ILE A 119 -2.46 10.51 -7.80
C ILE A 119 -3.29 10.53 -6.52
N VAL A 120 -3.91 9.43 -6.17
CA VAL A 120 -4.81 9.35 -5.01
C VAL A 120 -4.11 8.97 -3.70
N ALA A 121 -2.95 8.31 -3.78
CA ALA A 121 -2.13 7.93 -2.64
C ALA A 121 -0.72 7.59 -3.11
N HIS A 122 0.23 7.64 -2.19
CA HIS A 122 1.59 7.15 -2.40
C HIS A 122 2.18 6.61 -1.10
N SER A 123 3.24 5.81 -1.23
CA SER A 123 3.96 5.25 -0.10
C SER A 123 5.45 5.07 -0.40
N ALA A 124 6.25 5.05 0.65
CA ALA A 124 7.67 4.76 0.54
C ALA A 124 7.97 3.32 0.97
N TYR A 125 8.93 2.69 0.27
CA TYR A 125 9.43 1.37 0.65
C TYR A 125 10.12 1.38 2.02
N PRO A 126 10.26 0.20 2.66
CA PRO A 126 11.08 0.10 3.88
C PRO A 126 12.47 0.72 3.70
N THR A 127 13.03 1.50 4.64
CA THR A 127 12.52 1.67 6.02
C THR A 127 11.94 3.08 6.25
N ASP A 128 11.44 3.75 5.23
CA ASP A 128 10.86 5.09 5.37
C ASP A 128 9.45 5.02 5.96
N GLY A 129 8.62 4.08 5.51
CA GLY A 129 7.32 3.75 6.11
C GLY A 129 6.23 4.80 5.96
N ILE A 130 6.36 5.70 4.99
CA ILE A 130 5.36 6.72 4.67
C ILE A 130 4.20 6.06 3.92
N VAL A 131 2.96 6.39 4.31
CA VAL A 131 1.73 6.00 3.62
C VAL A 131 0.78 7.18 3.62
N HIS A 132 0.71 7.90 2.51
CA HIS A 132 -0.05 9.14 2.38
C HIS A 132 -1.22 8.97 1.41
N PHE A 133 -2.36 9.59 1.75
CA PHE A 133 -3.59 9.61 0.96
C PHE A 133 -3.96 11.04 0.59
N ASP A 134 -4.39 11.28 -0.65
CA ASP A 134 -4.88 12.60 -1.03
C ASP A 134 -6.21 12.90 -0.33
N GLY A 135 -6.19 13.87 0.58
CA GLY A 135 -7.36 14.35 1.29
C GLY A 135 -8.33 15.18 0.41
N SER A 136 -8.01 15.40 -0.88
CA SER A 136 -8.90 16.02 -1.84
C SER A 136 -9.86 15.03 -2.47
N GLU A 137 -9.58 13.73 -2.38
CA GLU A 137 -10.37 12.67 -2.97
C GLU A 137 -11.66 12.39 -2.20
N HIS A 138 -12.64 11.85 -2.92
CA HIS A 138 -13.88 11.38 -2.32
C HIS A 138 -13.72 9.94 -1.82
N TRP A 139 -13.25 9.80 -0.58
CA TRP A 139 -13.00 8.51 0.03
C TRP A 139 -14.26 7.84 0.59
N SER A 140 -14.39 6.54 0.36
CA SER A 140 -15.39 5.65 0.94
C SER A 140 -14.74 4.70 1.94
N THR A 141 -15.19 4.71 3.19
CA THR A 141 -14.70 3.79 4.23
C THR A 141 -15.44 2.45 4.24
N ASP A 142 -16.60 2.39 3.56
CA ASP A 142 -17.45 1.19 3.47
C ASP A 142 -17.55 0.63 2.03
N GLY A 143 -16.95 1.30 1.05
CA GLY A 143 -16.91 0.90 -0.35
C GLY A 143 -18.22 1.14 -1.11
N ARG A 144 -19.13 2.00 -0.63
CA ARG A 144 -20.42 2.23 -1.30
C ARG A 144 -20.35 3.33 -2.34
N GLU A 145 -19.72 4.47 -2.00
CA GLU A 145 -19.63 5.63 -2.89
C GLU A 145 -18.22 6.23 -2.83
N GLY A 146 -17.63 6.55 -3.98
CA GLY A 146 -16.29 7.11 -4.10
C GLY A 146 -15.18 6.06 -4.22
N LEU A 147 -13.94 6.45 -3.97
CA LEU A 147 -12.79 5.57 -3.96
C LEU A 147 -12.81 4.70 -2.69
N ASP A 148 -12.69 3.40 -2.86
CA ASP A 148 -12.65 2.48 -1.73
C ASP A 148 -11.33 2.60 -0.97
N LEU A 149 -11.37 3.34 0.16
CA LEU A 149 -10.20 3.53 1.01
C LEU A 149 -9.60 2.21 1.49
N ARG A 150 -10.42 1.16 1.66
CA ARG A 150 -9.96 -0.16 2.10
C ARG A 150 -9.04 -0.79 1.07
N TYR A 151 -9.39 -0.68 -0.24
CA TYR A 151 -8.58 -1.17 -1.33
C TYR A 151 -7.24 -0.44 -1.39
N VAL A 152 -7.29 0.90 -1.42
CA VAL A 152 -6.09 1.73 -1.55
C VAL A 152 -5.18 1.57 -0.34
N ALA A 153 -5.73 1.49 0.88
CA ALA A 153 -4.96 1.25 2.09
C ALA A 153 -4.20 -0.09 2.05
N LEU A 154 -4.85 -1.17 1.61
CA LEU A 154 -4.19 -2.47 1.44
C LEU A 154 -3.04 -2.39 0.43
N HIS A 155 -3.25 -1.69 -0.69
CA HIS A 155 -2.24 -1.52 -1.73
C HIS A 155 -1.02 -0.74 -1.23
N GLU A 156 -1.24 0.45 -0.68
CA GLU A 156 -0.16 1.33 -0.21
C GLU A 156 0.62 0.72 0.96
N ILE A 157 -0.08 0.08 1.91
CA ILE A 157 0.58 -0.67 2.98
C ILE A 157 1.45 -1.79 2.38
N GLY A 158 1.01 -2.49 1.35
CA GLY A 158 1.83 -3.49 0.65
C GLY A 158 3.15 -2.92 0.14
N HIS A 159 3.17 -1.71 -0.41
CA HIS A 159 4.39 -1.01 -0.79
C HIS A 159 5.26 -0.66 0.42
N ALA A 160 4.67 -0.12 1.48
CA ALA A 160 5.38 0.18 2.72
C ALA A 160 5.94 -1.07 3.42
N LEU A 161 5.42 -2.25 3.09
CA LEU A 161 5.97 -3.55 3.51
C LEU A 161 7.04 -4.10 2.57
N GLY A 162 7.30 -3.48 1.42
CA GLY A 162 8.34 -3.86 0.47
C GLY A 162 7.85 -4.62 -0.76
N LEU A 163 6.55 -4.71 -1.00
CA LEU A 163 6.02 -5.27 -2.25
C LEU A 163 5.97 -4.20 -3.33
N ARG A 164 6.37 -4.56 -4.54
CA ARG A 164 6.17 -3.75 -5.75
C ARG A 164 4.92 -4.23 -6.48
N HIS A 165 4.55 -3.51 -7.56
CA HIS A 165 3.41 -3.90 -8.37
C HIS A 165 3.52 -5.32 -8.90
N SER A 166 2.40 -6.04 -8.88
CA SER A 166 2.25 -7.38 -9.42
C SER A 166 1.50 -7.38 -10.75
N SER A 167 1.93 -8.23 -11.68
CA SER A 167 1.18 -8.48 -12.91
C SER A 167 -0.01 -9.43 -12.70
N HIS A 168 -0.17 -10.00 -11.50
CA HIS A 168 -1.28 -10.91 -11.21
C HIS A 168 -2.61 -10.15 -11.12
N PRO A 169 -3.62 -10.49 -11.93
CA PRO A 169 -4.83 -9.68 -12.03
C PRO A 169 -5.71 -9.62 -10.78
N LYS A 170 -5.54 -10.55 -9.84
CA LYS A 170 -6.29 -10.59 -8.57
C LYS A 170 -5.46 -10.15 -7.37
N ALA A 171 -4.19 -9.78 -7.58
CA ALA A 171 -3.37 -9.27 -6.50
C ALA A 171 -3.85 -7.89 -6.08
N ILE A 172 -3.80 -7.60 -4.78
CA ILE A 172 -4.01 -6.24 -4.28
C ILE A 172 -2.89 -5.32 -4.80
N MET A 173 -1.70 -5.86 -5.02
CA MET A 173 -0.56 -5.14 -5.58
C MET A 173 -0.63 -4.94 -7.10
N ASN A 174 -1.76 -5.25 -7.76
CA ASN A 174 -1.93 -4.90 -9.17
C ASN A 174 -2.06 -3.37 -9.32
N PRO A 175 -1.35 -2.72 -10.27
CA PRO A 175 -1.32 -1.25 -10.38
C PRO A 175 -2.65 -0.63 -10.86
N TYR A 176 -3.62 -1.44 -11.22
CA TYR A 176 -4.91 -0.95 -11.70
C TYR A 176 -5.97 -1.15 -10.64
N TYR A 177 -6.51 -0.04 -10.13
CA TYR A 177 -7.70 -0.07 -9.30
C TYR A 177 -8.86 -0.67 -10.10
N ARG A 178 -9.47 -1.74 -9.59
CA ARG A 178 -10.48 -2.47 -10.37
C ARG A 178 -11.89 -2.28 -9.87
N ASP A 179 -12.10 -2.52 -8.59
CA ASP A 179 -13.42 -2.53 -7.97
C ASP A 179 -13.33 -2.32 -6.46
N GLN A 180 -14.48 -2.07 -5.85
CA GLN A 180 -14.62 -2.05 -4.41
C GLN A 180 -14.37 -3.45 -3.82
N LEU A 181 -13.76 -3.49 -2.64
CA LEU A 181 -13.56 -4.75 -1.95
C LEU A 181 -14.89 -5.39 -1.55
N THR A 182 -15.03 -6.67 -1.85
CA THR A 182 -16.15 -7.46 -1.38
C THR A 182 -16.05 -7.74 0.12
N GLU A 183 -17.18 -8.03 0.76
CA GLU A 183 -17.18 -8.50 2.14
C GLU A 183 -16.35 -9.79 2.26
N GLY A 184 -15.53 -9.89 3.32
CA GLY A 184 -14.65 -11.04 3.53
C GLY A 184 -13.46 -11.11 2.57
N PHE A 185 -13.04 -9.98 1.97
CA PHE A 185 -11.87 -9.92 1.10
C PHE A 185 -10.65 -10.57 1.78
N ARG A 186 -9.89 -11.33 0.99
CA ARG A 186 -8.62 -11.95 1.38
C ARG A 186 -7.55 -11.61 0.35
N LEU A 187 -6.31 -11.47 0.80
CA LEU A 187 -5.17 -11.27 -0.06
C LEU A 187 -5.01 -12.45 -1.05
N SER A 188 -4.54 -12.15 -2.24
CA SER A 188 -4.26 -13.21 -3.21
C SER A 188 -3.04 -14.03 -2.77
N LYS A 189 -2.93 -15.26 -3.28
CA LYS A 189 -1.73 -16.08 -3.04
C LYS A 189 -0.45 -15.40 -3.53
N ASP A 190 -0.55 -14.54 -4.53
CA ASP A 190 0.58 -13.79 -5.07
C ASP A 190 1.08 -12.74 -4.05
N ASP A 191 0.17 -11.99 -3.43
CA ASP A 191 0.50 -11.02 -2.39
C ASP A 191 1.12 -11.72 -1.15
N ILE A 192 0.50 -12.80 -0.70
CA ILE A 192 0.97 -13.59 0.45
C ILE A 192 2.36 -14.18 0.19
N HIS A 193 2.59 -14.76 -1.00
CA HIS A 193 3.90 -15.30 -1.35
C HIS A 193 4.96 -14.21 -1.41
N GLY A 194 4.60 -12.99 -1.87
CA GLY A 194 5.52 -11.87 -1.87
C GLY A 194 6.02 -11.52 -0.47
N ILE A 195 5.11 -11.40 0.50
CA ILE A 195 5.47 -11.14 1.91
C ILE A 195 6.31 -12.27 2.49
N LYS A 196 5.91 -13.52 2.31
CA LYS A 196 6.65 -14.67 2.84
C LYS A 196 8.05 -14.78 2.23
N GLU A 197 8.18 -14.57 0.93
CA GLU A 197 9.50 -14.55 0.26
C GLU A 197 10.40 -13.45 0.83
N LEU A 198 9.84 -12.27 1.13
CA LEU A 198 10.61 -11.14 1.62
C LEU A 198 11.07 -11.29 3.07
N TYR A 199 10.27 -11.96 3.92
CA TYR A 199 10.50 -11.99 5.37
C TYR A 199 10.82 -13.37 5.95
N GLU A 200 10.42 -14.47 5.32
CA GLU A 200 10.69 -15.83 5.81
C GLU A 200 11.87 -16.50 5.10
N ASN A 201 12.05 -16.24 3.78
CA ASN A 201 13.03 -16.94 2.96
C ASN A 201 14.30 -16.11 2.69
N ALA A 202 14.46 -14.99 3.32
CA ALA A 202 15.63 -14.14 3.12
C ALA A 202 16.79 -14.60 4.00
N ASP A 203 17.46 -15.64 3.59
CA ASP A 203 18.84 -15.94 4.01
C ASP A 203 19.77 -14.91 3.37
N TYR A 204 20.19 -13.90 4.15
CA TYR A 204 21.29 -12.98 3.81
C TYR A 204 22.26 -12.83 4.98
#